data_959cac72a37a28bd9a620c4f0491a181
#
_entry.id   959cac72a37a28bd9a620c4f0491a181
#
_cell.length_a   1.000
_cell.length_b   1.000
_cell.length_c   1.000
_cell.angle_alpha   90.00
_cell.angle_beta   90.00
_cell.angle_gamma   90.00
#
_symmetry.space_group_name_H-M   'P 1'
#
loop_
_entity.id
_entity.type
_entity.pdbx_description
1 polymer ?
#
loop_
_entity_poly.entity_id
_entity_poly.type
_entity_poly.pdbx_seq_one_letter_code
_entity_poly.pdbx_strand_id
1 'polypeptide(L)'
;MFHKYFMQTKFSADEFHKDADNFSRLLDLLTNLGWFSKTNDSYEFTDEGLFFARRASAYGVTVSYIPTLRKLDKLIFGNPDIFRTSDIGNDEIHVDREMNVWGSGGAHSTYFKVIDEIIINLFNQPINEQPKGILDVGCGNGAFLKHLFNVIEHQTLRGTMLEDYPLLLIGVDYNEAALKITRKNLVQADIWAKVIWGDIGNPKAMSEDLQKKYGINLSDLLNVRTFLDHNRIWQEPAPNDDLTITNSTGAYAYRGKRLNNNLVIESLKQHFNKWKPYISKFGLLLIELHTSKPESVAKNIGKTAATAYDATHGYSDQYIIELDEYMNAMESVGLHSDKNTFKKFPDSELATVSINLFK
;
A
#
# COMPACT_ATOMS: atom_id res chain seq x y z
N MET A 1 9.82 -14.86 14.35
CA MET A 1 10.13 -13.45 14.74
C MET A 1 10.70 -13.50 16.15
N PHE A 2 11.88 -12.96 16.37
CA PHE A 2 12.48 -12.94 17.71
C PHE A 2 11.65 -12.07 18.65
N HIS A 3 11.31 -12.59 19.81
CA HIS A 3 10.67 -11.79 20.85
C HIS A 3 11.62 -10.69 21.32
N LYS A 4 11.09 -9.52 21.68
CA LYS A 4 11.88 -8.34 22.09
C LYS A 4 12.97 -8.66 23.14
N TYR A 5 12.67 -9.58 24.06
CA TYR A 5 13.59 -10.05 25.08
C TYR A 5 14.81 -10.76 24.47
N PHE A 6 14.59 -11.67 23.51
CA PHE A 6 15.67 -12.44 22.88
C PHE A 6 16.56 -11.60 21.96
N MET A 7 16.07 -10.47 21.44
CA MET A 7 16.89 -9.56 20.67
C MET A 7 18.03 -8.88 21.47
N GLN A 8 18.01 -9.01 22.80
CA GLN A 8 18.99 -8.39 23.71
C GLN A 8 19.84 -9.42 24.45
N THR A 9 19.74 -10.69 24.09
CA THR A 9 20.47 -11.79 24.74
C THR A 9 21.29 -12.58 23.72
N LYS A 10 22.33 -13.27 24.21
CA LYS A 10 23.05 -14.25 23.39
C LYS A 10 22.20 -15.49 23.18
N PHE A 11 22.30 -16.09 22.01
CA PHE A 11 21.59 -17.31 21.65
C PHE A 11 22.44 -18.21 20.73
N SER A 12 22.12 -19.49 20.68
CA SER A 12 22.66 -20.45 19.73
C SER A 12 21.67 -20.78 18.61
N ALA A 13 22.14 -21.33 17.51
CA ALA A 13 21.29 -21.60 16.35
C ALA A 13 20.21 -22.65 16.61
N ASP A 14 20.49 -23.63 17.46
CA ASP A 14 19.58 -24.71 17.85
C ASP A 14 18.43 -24.25 18.76
N GLU A 15 18.55 -23.12 19.45
CA GLU A 15 17.47 -22.54 20.24
C GLU A 15 16.30 -22.04 19.39
N PHE A 16 16.53 -21.72 18.12
CA PHE A 16 15.54 -21.01 17.30
C PHE A 16 15.14 -21.74 16.01
N HIS A 17 15.91 -22.73 15.56
CA HIS A 17 15.61 -23.40 14.30
C HIS A 17 15.88 -24.90 14.35
N LYS A 18 14.93 -25.69 13.83
CA LYS A 18 15.05 -27.14 13.75
C LYS A 18 16.23 -27.65 12.90
N ASP A 19 16.69 -26.84 11.96
CA ASP A 19 17.87 -27.06 11.15
C ASP A 19 18.95 -26.09 11.60
N ALA A 20 19.60 -26.44 12.72
CA ALA A 20 20.58 -25.57 13.37
C ALA A 20 21.83 -25.34 12.52
N ASP A 21 22.25 -26.33 11.73
CA ASP A 21 23.44 -26.23 10.87
C ASP A 21 23.26 -25.18 9.76
N ASN A 22 22.15 -25.24 9.03
CA ASN A 22 21.88 -24.25 7.98
C ASN A 22 21.55 -22.88 8.59
N PHE A 23 20.90 -22.85 9.73
CA PHE A 23 20.64 -21.58 10.42
C PHE A 23 21.93 -20.93 10.94
N SER A 24 22.88 -21.72 11.48
CA SER A 24 24.20 -21.23 11.87
C SER A 24 24.97 -20.61 10.67
N ARG A 25 24.93 -21.26 9.50
CA ARG A 25 25.54 -20.70 8.27
C ARG A 25 24.94 -19.35 7.89
N LEU A 26 23.61 -19.22 8.00
CA LEU A 26 22.93 -17.95 7.78
C LEU A 26 23.37 -16.88 8.77
N LEU A 27 23.44 -17.24 10.06
CA LEU A 27 23.89 -16.33 11.12
C LEU A 27 25.37 -15.93 10.92
N ASP A 28 26.23 -16.83 10.47
CA ASP A 28 27.63 -16.54 10.12
C ASP A 28 27.72 -15.54 8.94
N LEU A 29 26.88 -15.70 7.92
CA LEU A 29 26.79 -14.72 6.83
C LEU A 29 26.38 -13.34 7.37
N LEU A 30 25.35 -13.29 8.20
CA LEU A 30 24.86 -12.03 8.79
C LEU A 30 25.88 -11.43 9.78
N THR A 31 26.71 -12.25 10.42
CA THR A 31 27.85 -11.81 11.23
C THR A 31 28.88 -11.11 10.37
N ASN A 32 29.21 -11.67 9.20
CA ASN A 32 30.12 -11.04 8.24
C ASN A 32 29.58 -9.71 7.69
N LEU A 33 28.26 -9.53 7.68
CA LEU A 33 27.58 -8.27 7.32
C LEU A 33 27.49 -7.28 8.50
N GLY A 34 27.99 -7.67 9.67
CA GLY A 34 27.97 -6.79 10.86
C GLY A 34 26.65 -6.80 11.65
N TRP A 35 25.70 -7.67 11.31
CA TRP A 35 24.40 -7.71 12.00
C TRP A 35 24.43 -8.48 13.31
N PHE A 36 25.37 -9.42 13.44
CA PHE A 36 25.61 -10.18 14.66
C PHE A 36 27.08 -10.11 15.07
N SER A 37 27.33 -10.23 16.34
CA SER A 37 28.61 -10.64 16.88
C SER A 37 28.54 -12.12 17.26
N LYS A 38 29.63 -12.87 17.01
CA LYS A 38 29.74 -14.29 17.37
C LYS A 38 30.83 -14.49 18.40
N THR A 39 30.51 -15.21 19.49
CA THR A 39 31.46 -15.63 20.49
C THR A 39 31.28 -17.13 20.68
N ASN A 40 32.24 -17.95 20.26
CA ASN A 40 32.11 -19.40 20.15
C ASN A 40 30.89 -19.74 19.27
N ASP A 41 29.92 -20.49 19.79
CA ASP A 41 28.70 -20.89 19.08
C ASP A 41 27.48 -20.02 19.43
N SER A 42 27.71 -18.91 20.13
CA SER A 42 26.64 -17.96 20.50
C SER A 42 26.69 -16.70 19.67
N TYR A 43 25.50 -16.22 19.26
CA TYR A 43 25.29 -15.01 18.50
C TYR A 43 24.57 -13.96 19.34
N GLU A 44 24.88 -12.71 19.07
CA GLU A 44 24.24 -11.55 19.71
C GLU A 44 24.02 -10.47 18.65
N PHE A 45 22.86 -9.84 18.65
CA PHE A 45 22.61 -8.72 17.73
C PHE A 45 23.54 -7.54 18.01
N THR A 46 24.14 -6.99 16.97
CA THR A 46 24.72 -5.65 17.00
C THR A 46 23.61 -4.59 16.95
N ASP A 47 23.95 -3.31 17.19
CA ASP A 47 22.99 -2.22 17.03
C ASP A 47 22.45 -2.15 15.60
N GLU A 48 23.29 -2.40 14.60
CA GLU A 48 22.90 -2.47 13.21
C GLU A 48 21.94 -3.65 12.95
N GLY A 49 22.26 -4.81 13.46
CA GLY A 49 21.40 -6.00 13.37
C GLY A 49 20.04 -5.77 14.04
N LEU A 50 20.01 -5.13 15.20
CA LEU A 50 18.76 -4.73 15.87
C LEU A 50 17.94 -3.74 15.06
N PHE A 51 18.61 -2.79 14.39
CA PHE A 51 17.94 -1.86 13.49
C PHE A 51 17.19 -2.58 12.38
N PHE A 52 17.84 -3.53 11.70
CA PHE A 52 17.20 -4.33 10.63
C PHE A 52 16.16 -5.30 11.17
N ALA A 53 16.44 -6.01 12.26
CA ALA A 53 15.52 -6.98 12.84
C ALA A 53 14.18 -6.35 13.28
N ARG A 54 14.21 -5.17 13.86
CA ARG A 54 13.00 -4.42 14.25
C ARG A 54 12.14 -4.00 13.06
N ARG A 55 12.71 -3.96 11.86
CA ARG A 55 12.07 -3.57 10.61
C ARG A 55 11.83 -4.77 9.68
N ALA A 56 12.10 -5.97 10.14
CA ALA A 56 12.05 -7.18 9.31
C ALA A 56 10.71 -7.37 8.58
N SER A 57 9.59 -7.03 9.22
CA SER A 57 8.27 -7.11 8.57
C SER A 57 8.14 -6.18 7.35
N ALA A 58 8.78 -5.01 7.36
CA ALA A 58 8.74 -4.08 6.22
C ALA A 58 9.43 -4.66 4.97
N TYR A 59 10.40 -5.57 5.13
CA TYR A 59 11.05 -6.24 4.00
C TYR A 59 10.18 -7.32 3.35
N GLY A 60 9.08 -7.70 3.97
CA GLY A 60 8.14 -8.69 3.43
C GLY A 60 7.62 -8.30 2.04
N VAL A 61 7.43 -7.01 1.78
CA VAL A 61 7.03 -6.51 0.46
C VAL A 61 8.11 -6.84 -0.58
N THR A 62 9.36 -6.49 -0.33
CA THR A 62 10.48 -6.79 -1.26
C THR A 62 10.70 -8.29 -1.43
N VAL A 63 10.66 -9.05 -0.34
CA VAL A 63 10.81 -10.52 -0.35
C VAL A 63 9.69 -11.19 -1.15
N SER A 64 8.50 -10.63 -1.14
CA SER A 64 7.36 -11.15 -1.90
C SER A 64 7.59 -11.19 -3.42
N TYR A 65 8.51 -10.38 -3.95
CA TYR A 65 8.87 -10.35 -5.37
C TYR A 65 10.03 -11.33 -5.74
N ILE A 66 10.51 -12.14 -4.81
CA ILE A 66 11.51 -13.19 -5.12
C ILE A 66 11.07 -14.09 -6.29
N PRO A 67 9.79 -14.49 -6.45
CA PRO A 67 9.35 -15.25 -7.62
C PRO A 67 9.71 -14.59 -8.96
N THR A 68 9.67 -13.25 -9.04
CA THR A 68 10.13 -12.47 -10.20
C THR A 68 11.64 -12.33 -10.22
N LEU A 69 12.23 -11.88 -9.12
CA LEU A 69 13.66 -11.53 -9.07
C LEU A 69 14.60 -12.73 -9.28
N ARG A 70 14.19 -13.93 -8.88
CA ARG A 70 14.98 -15.16 -9.13
C ARG A 70 15.09 -15.56 -10.62
N LYS A 71 14.37 -14.87 -11.50
CA LYS A 71 14.31 -15.14 -12.94
C LYS A 71 14.74 -13.91 -13.75
N LEU A 72 15.66 -13.11 -13.22
CA LEU A 72 16.16 -11.91 -13.89
C LEU A 72 16.70 -12.18 -15.29
N ASP A 73 17.30 -13.35 -15.53
CA ASP A 73 17.74 -13.80 -16.85
C ASP A 73 16.59 -13.80 -17.86
N LYS A 74 15.42 -14.28 -17.46
CA LYS A 74 14.23 -14.32 -18.33
C LYS A 74 13.63 -12.94 -18.54
N LEU A 75 13.71 -12.07 -17.53
CA LEU A 75 13.22 -10.68 -17.65
C LEU A 75 14.10 -9.86 -18.60
N ILE A 76 15.42 -10.07 -18.58
CA ILE A 76 16.39 -9.29 -19.37
C ILE A 76 16.52 -9.85 -20.79
N PHE A 77 16.61 -11.16 -20.95
CA PHE A 77 16.93 -11.82 -22.20
C PHE A 77 15.81 -12.66 -22.82
N GLY A 78 14.71 -12.87 -22.07
CA GLY A 78 13.60 -13.71 -22.48
C GLY A 78 12.31 -12.92 -22.77
N ASN A 79 11.16 -13.63 -22.64
CA ASN A 79 9.85 -13.01 -22.72
C ASN A 79 9.31 -12.76 -21.31
N PRO A 80 9.17 -11.51 -20.85
CA PRO A 80 8.66 -11.18 -19.53
C PRO A 80 7.18 -11.53 -19.33
N ASP A 81 6.40 -11.77 -20.38
CA ASP A 81 4.99 -12.18 -20.27
C ASP A 81 4.80 -13.50 -19.52
N ILE A 82 5.83 -14.34 -19.46
CA ILE A 82 5.80 -15.62 -18.72
C ILE A 82 5.57 -15.46 -17.21
N PHE A 83 5.73 -14.26 -16.68
CA PHE A 83 5.50 -13.96 -15.26
C PHE A 83 4.10 -13.45 -14.96
N ARG A 84 3.26 -13.35 -15.99
CA ARG A 84 1.87 -12.88 -15.85
C ARG A 84 0.92 -13.97 -16.32
N THR A 85 -0.12 -14.18 -15.54
CA THR A 85 -1.25 -14.98 -15.99
C THR A 85 -2.15 -14.08 -16.86
N SER A 86 -2.65 -14.62 -17.96
CA SER A 86 -3.53 -13.88 -18.88
C SER A 86 -4.96 -13.79 -18.36
N ASP A 87 -5.34 -14.63 -17.41
CA ASP A 87 -6.72 -14.83 -17.00
C ASP A 87 -7.04 -14.10 -15.69
N ILE A 88 -8.13 -13.39 -15.68
CA ILE A 88 -8.69 -12.73 -14.49
C ILE A 88 -9.03 -13.81 -13.46
N GLY A 89 -8.50 -13.66 -12.24
CA GLY A 89 -8.78 -14.58 -11.14
C GLY A 89 -7.80 -15.75 -11.00
N ASN A 90 -6.81 -15.88 -11.88
CA ASN A 90 -5.74 -16.86 -11.69
C ASN A 90 -4.71 -16.38 -10.68
N ASP A 91 -4.02 -17.33 -10.03
CA ASP A 91 -2.99 -17.03 -9.06
C ASP A 91 -1.85 -16.22 -9.69
N GLU A 92 -1.45 -15.17 -9.02
CA GLU A 92 -0.30 -14.39 -9.42
C GLU A 92 0.98 -15.21 -9.22
N ILE A 93 1.78 -15.36 -10.26
CA ILE A 93 3.04 -16.13 -10.21
C ILE A 93 4.28 -15.27 -10.08
N HIS A 94 4.14 -13.96 -10.20
CA HIS A 94 5.23 -12.98 -10.12
C HIS A 94 5.48 -12.48 -8.71
N VAL A 95 4.51 -12.61 -7.82
CA VAL A 95 4.57 -12.16 -6.43
C VAL A 95 3.97 -13.21 -5.49
N ASP A 96 4.60 -13.38 -4.33
CA ASP A 96 3.99 -14.09 -3.21
C ASP A 96 3.02 -13.12 -2.51
N ARG A 97 1.74 -13.22 -2.84
CA ARG A 97 0.72 -12.29 -2.37
C ARG A 97 0.50 -12.37 -0.86
N GLU A 98 0.59 -13.53 -0.26
CA GLU A 98 0.44 -13.70 1.19
C GLU A 98 1.57 -12.97 1.94
N MET A 99 2.80 -13.15 1.50
CA MET A 99 3.98 -12.44 2.04
C MET A 99 3.87 -10.93 1.80
N ASN A 100 3.39 -10.51 0.62
CA ASN A 100 3.21 -9.10 0.29
C ASN A 100 2.21 -8.41 1.23
N VAL A 101 1.03 -9.02 1.43
CA VAL A 101 -0.02 -8.52 2.34
C VAL A 101 0.47 -8.48 3.78
N TRP A 102 1.21 -9.51 4.22
CA TRP A 102 1.81 -9.53 5.55
C TRP A 102 2.83 -8.41 5.74
N GLY A 103 3.74 -8.25 4.79
CA GLY A 103 4.78 -7.21 4.82
C GLY A 103 4.20 -5.80 4.74
N SER A 104 3.24 -5.58 3.85
CA SER A 104 2.53 -4.32 3.69
C SER A 104 1.84 -3.89 4.98
N GLY A 105 1.10 -4.78 5.63
CA GLY A 105 0.40 -4.47 6.88
C GLY A 105 1.33 -4.00 7.99
N GLY A 106 2.55 -4.57 8.08
CA GLY A 106 3.56 -4.14 9.04
C GLY A 106 4.17 -2.77 8.72
N ALA A 107 4.45 -2.50 7.44
CA ALA A 107 5.05 -1.24 6.99
C ALA A 107 4.04 -0.08 7.02
N HIS A 108 2.81 -0.32 6.59
CA HIS A 108 1.78 0.71 6.45
C HIS A 108 1.25 1.22 7.80
N SER A 109 1.27 0.40 8.84
CA SER A 109 0.77 0.77 10.17
C SER A 109 1.45 2.00 10.77
N THR A 110 2.67 2.33 10.34
CA THR A 110 3.39 3.53 10.78
C THR A 110 2.71 4.82 10.33
N TYR A 111 1.96 4.78 9.23
CA TYR A 111 1.25 5.93 8.68
C TYR A 111 -0.16 6.08 9.22
N PHE A 112 -0.75 5.03 9.80
CA PHE A 112 -2.15 5.05 10.24
C PHE A 112 -2.41 6.11 11.30
N LYS A 113 -1.51 6.28 12.27
CA LYS A 113 -1.67 7.29 13.31
C LYS A 113 -1.63 8.73 12.80
N VAL A 114 -1.02 8.96 11.64
CA VAL A 114 -0.91 10.30 11.07
C VAL A 114 -2.25 10.82 10.58
N ILE A 115 -3.16 9.91 10.24
CA ILE A 115 -4.50 10.27 9.74
C ILE A 115 -5.55 10.40 10.84
N ASP A 116 -5.22 10.06 12.09
CA ASP A 116 -6.19 10.07 13.19
C ASP A 116 -6.89 11.43 13.31
N GLU A 117 -6.14 12.51 13.22
CA GLU A 117 -6.69 13.88 13.29
C GLU A 117 -7.70 14.16 12.17
N ILE A 118 -7.44 13.65 10.95
CA ILE A 118 -8.37 13.81 9.81
C ILE A 118 -9.67 13.07 10.10
N ILE A 119 -9.60 11.85 10.60
CA ILE A 119 -10.74 11.01 10.94
C ILE A 119 -11.52 11.61 12.10
N ILE A 120 -10.83 12.05 13.16
CA ILE A 120 -11.46 12.70 14.32
C ILE A 120 -12.22 13.96 13.87
N ASN A 121 -11.61 14.79 13.04
CA ASN A 121 -12.25 16.00 12.55
C ASN A 121 -13.49 15.72 11.69
N LEU A 122 -13.45 14.68 10.84
CA LEU A 122 -14.58 14.29 9.99
C LEU A 122 -15.76 13.73 10.81
N PHE A 123 -15.48 12.88 11.81
CA PHE A 123 -16.50 12.18 12.59
C PHE A 123 -16.90 12.92 13.88
N ASN A 124 -16.38 14.13 14.10
CA ASN A 124 -16.83 15.09 15.10
C ASN A 124 -17.73 16.20 14.52
N GLN A 125 -17.95 16.24 13.21
CA GLN A 125 -18.93 17.13 12.60
C GLN A 125 -20.36 16.79 13.05
N PRO A 126 -21.35 17.67 12.84
CA PRO A 126 -22.76 17.29 12.98
C PRO A 126 -23.08 16.01 12.21
N ILE A 127 -23.92 15.14 12.77
CA ILE A 127 -24.16 13.79 12.23
C ILE A 127 -24.62 13.76 10.76
N ASN A 128 -25.37 14.76 10.33
CA ASN A 128 -25.85 14.93 8.96
C ASN A 128 -24.74 15.38 7.98
N GLU A 129 -23.60 15.83 8.49
CA GLU A 129 -22.42 16.26 7.72
C GLU A 129 -21.33 15.19 7.69
N GLN A 130 -21.51 14.13 8.48
CA GLN A 130 -20.56 13.00 8.52
C GLN A 130 -20.81 12.01 7.38
N PRO A 131 -19.76 11.28 6.93
CA PRO A 131 -19.97 10.10 6.10
C PRO A 131 -20.75 9.02 6.87
N LYS A 132 -21.60 8.27 6.17
CA LYS A 132 -22.33 7.14 6.78
C LYS A 132 -21.43 5.99 7.16
N GLY A 133 -20.22 5.97 6.63
CA GLY A 133 -19.23 4.91 6.88
C GLY A 133 -17.98 5.11 6.06
N ILE A 134 -17.19 4.05 5.97
CA ILE A 134 -15.90 4.02 5.29
C ILE A 134 -15.89 2.90 4.27
N LEU A 135 -15.38 3.18 3.07
CA LEU A 135 -15.01 2.21 2.07
C LEU A 135 -13.49 2.18 1.94
N ASP A 136 -12.86 1.06 2.31
CA ASP A 136 -11.43 0.81 2.12
C ASP A 136 -11.21 -0.06 0.88
N VAL A 137 -10.69 0.54 -0.18
CA VAL A 137 -10.39 -0.16 -1.43
C VAL A 137 -8.92 -0.59 -1.42
N GLY A 138 -8.69 -1.89 -1.62
CA GLY A 138 -7.40 -2.53 -1.38
C GLY A 138 -7.20 -2.82 0.11
N CYS A 139 -8.23 -3.33 0.78
CA CYS A 139 -8.26 -3.49 2.23
C CYS A 139 -7.24 -4.51 2.78
N GLY A 140 -6.59 -5.30 1.92
CA GLY A 140 -5.50 -6.20 2.25
C GLY A 140 -5.86 -7.18 3.37
N ASN A 141 -5.32 -6.97 4.57
CA ASN A 141 -5.63 -7.77 5.76
C ASN A 141 -6.65 -7.12 6.72
N GLY A 142 -7.24 -5.98 6.34
CA GLY A 142 -8.21 -5.24 7.14
C GLY A 142 -7.62 -4.41 8.30
N ALA A 143 -6.30 -4.31 8.39
CA ALA A 143 -5.64 -3.59 9.49
C ALA A 143 -6.01 -2.10 9.51
N PHE A 144 -6.16 -1.48 8.34
CA PHE A 144 -6.53 -0.08 8.23
C PHE A 144 -7.99 0.15 8.66
N LEU A 145 -8.92 -0.66 8.18
CA LEU A 145 -10.32 -0.59 8.63
C LEU A 145 -10.45 -0.76 10.15
N LYS A 146 -9.72 -1.71 10.72
CA LYS A 146 -9.68 -1.91 12.18
C LYS A 146 -9.15 -0.67 12.89
N HIS A 147 -8.08 -0.06 12.39
CA HIS A 147 -7.53 1.16 12.96
C HIS A 147 -8.55 2.31 12.92
N LEU A 148 -9.16 2.56 11.77
CA LEU A 148 -10.16 3.60 11.57
C LEU A 148 -11.38 3.43 12.49
N PHE A 149 -11.88 2.18 12.60
CA PHE A 149 -12.97 1.87 13.52
C PHE A 149 -12.61 2.22 14.96
N ASN A 150 -11.44 1.78 15.44
CA ASN A 150 -11.00 2.07 16.81
C ASN A 150 -10.87 3.58 17.08
N VAL A 151 -10.37 4.36 16.12
CA VAL A 151 -10.29 5.82 16.27
C VAL A 151 -11.67 6.42 16.34
N ILE A 152 -12.60 6.03 15.48
CA ILE A 152 -13.97 6.56 15.45
C ILE A 152 -14.71 6.19 16.74
N GLU A 153 -14.66 4.91 17.12
CA GLU A 153 -15.37 4.40 18.31
C GLU A 153 -14.91 5.08 19.59
N HIS A 154 -13.61 5.27 19.77
CA HIS A 154 -13.07 5.72 21.07
C HIS A 154 -12.73 7.21 21.14
N GLN A 155 -12.66 7.93 20.00
CA GLN A 155 -12.13 9.29 19.97
C GLN A 155 -13.05 10.30 19.26
N THR A 156 -14.25 9.88 18.82
CA THR A 156 -15.14 10.80 18.09
C THR A 156 -16.55 10.86 18.65
N LEU A 157 -17.27 11.92 18.30
CA LEU A 157 -18.69 12.06 18.59
C LEU A 157 -19.50 10.89 18.00
N ARG A 158 -19.13 10.42 16.80
CA ARG A 158 -19.78 9.26 16.16
C ARG A 158 -19.71 8.01 17.03
N GLY A 159 -18.58 7.77 17.71
CA GLY A 159 -18.38 6.62 18.58
C GLY A 159 -19.37 6.58 19.74
N THR A 160 -19.77 7.73 20.26
CA THR A 160 -20.77 7.81 21.35
C THR A 160 -22.22 7.57 20.88
N MET A 161 -22.44 7.46 19.56
CA MET A 161 -23.79 7.37 18.95
C MET A 161 -23.90 6.16 17.99
N LEU A 162 -23.04 5.16 18.11
CA LEU A 162 -23.05 4.01 17.18
C LEU A 162 -24.33 3.19 17.23
N GLU A 163 -25.05 3.17 18.34
CA GLU A 163 -26.34 2.49 18.47
C GLU A 163 -27.43 3.16 17.61
N ASP A 164 -27.49 4.50 17.63
CA ASP A 164 -28.47 5.28 16.87
C ASP A 164 -28.04 5.52 15.42
N TYR A 165 -26.73 5.68 15.23
CA TYR A 165 -26.12 5.98 13.93
C TYR A 165 -24.97 4.98 13.67
N PRO A 166 -25.27 3.76 13.28
CA PRO A 166 -24.25 2.74 13.03
C PRO A 166 -23.28 3.15 11.92
N LEU A 167 -22.01 2.77 12.09
CA LEU A 167 -20.95 3.03 11.12
C LEU A 167 -20.92 1.90 10.10
N LEU A 168 -21.06 2.23 8.81
CA LEU A 168 -20.88 1.27 7.73
C LEU A 168 -19.39 1.09 7.45
N LEU A 169 -18.89 -0.12 7.62
CA LEU A 169 -17.51 -0.48 7.26
C LEU A 169 -17.52 -1.44 6.08
N ILE A 170 -16.78 -1.10 5.02
CA ILE A 170 -16.72 -1.89 3.80
C ILE A 170 -15.26 -2.05 3.38
N GLY A 171 -14.78 -3.29 3.38
CA GLY A 171 -13.49 -3.66 2.81
C GLY A 171 -13.69 -4.20 1.40
N VAL A 172 -12.93 -3.68 0.46
CA VAL A 172 -12.92 -4.11 -0.94
C VAL A 172 -11.52 -4.52 -1.32
N ASP A 173 -11.39 -5.67 -1.98
CA ASP A 173 -10.13 -6.09 -2.55
C ASP A 173 -10.39 -6.88 -3.85
N TYR A 174 -9.41 -6.84 -4.75
CA TYR A 174 -9.44 -7.63 -5.97
C TYR A 174 -9.04 -9.08 -5.73
N ASN A 175 -8.24 -9.34 -4.69
CA ASN A 175 -7.65 -10.63 -4.37
C ASN A 175 -8.51 -11.38 -3.34
N GLU A 176 -9.04 -12.53 -3.70
CA GLU A 176 -9.87 -13.37 -2.81
C GLU A 176 -9.13 -13.84 -1.55
N ALA A 177 -7.82 -14.06 -1.62
CA ALA A 177 -7.03 -14.42 -0.43
C ALA A 177 -6.99 -13.25 0.58
N ALA A 178 -6.84 -12.02 0.10
CA ALA A 178 -6.90 -10.83 0.94
C ALA A 178 -8.29 -10.69 1.59
N LEU A 179 -9.37 -10.86 0.84
CA LEU A 179 -10.75 -10.81 1.37
C LEU A 179 -10.99 -11.84 2.48
N LYS A 180 -10.46 -13.05 2.32
CA LYS A 180 -10.57 -14.11 3.33
C LYS A 180 -9.83 -13.73 4.62
N ILE A 181 -8.64 -13.17 4.50
CA ILE A 181 -7.83 -12.71 5.64
C ILE A 181 -8.52 -11.53 6.35
N THR A 182 -9.02 -10.56 5.57
CA THR A 182 -9.76 -9.40 6.10
C THR A 182 -10.98 -9.84 6.91
N ARG A 183 -11.83 -10.71 6.35
CA ARG A 183 -13.01 -11.24 7.08
C ARG A 183 -12.61 -11.88 8.39
N LYS A 184 -11.59 -12.74 8.37
CA LYS A 184 -11.08 -13.41 9.58
C LYS A 184 -10.62 -12.40 10.62
N ASN A 185 -9.82 -11.41 10.24
CA ASN A 185 -9.24 -10.45 11.17
C ASN A 185 -10.29 -9.51 11.77
N LEU A 186 -11.29 -9.07 10.98
CA LEU A 186 -12.36 -8.20 11.47
C LEU A 186 -13.30 -8.96 12.40
N VAL A 187 -13.66 -10.21 12.08
CA VAL A 187 -14.45 -11.07 12.96
C VAL A 187 -13.72 -11.34 14.28
N GLN A 188 -12.42 -11.62 14.25
CA GLN A 188 -11.61 -11.80 15.47
C GLN A 188 -11.50 -10.53 16.32
N ALA A 189 -11.68 -9.36 15.71
CA ALA A 189 -11.67 -8.07 16.40
C ALA A 189 -13.07 -7.62 16.83
N ASP A 190 -14.10 -8.45 16.61
CA ASP A 190 -15.52 -8.14 16.86
C ASP A 190 -16.02 -6.88 16.10
N ILE A 191 -15.48 -6.67 14.89
CA ILE A 191 -15.83 -5.53 14.02
C ILE A 191 -16.75 -6.02 12.90
N TRP A 192 -17.94 -5.45 12.84
CA TRP A 192 -18.92 -5.73 11.81
C TRP A 192 -18.62 -4.96 10.54
N ALA A 193 -18.26 -5.66 9.48
CA ALA A 193 -17.95 -5.05 8.20
C ALA A 193 -18.44 -5.92 7.03
N LYS A 194 -18.73 -5.28 5.91
CA LYS A 194 -18.91 -5.98 4.65
C LYS A 194 -17.55 -6.09 3.96
N VAL A 195 -17.22 -7.29 3.51
CA VAL A 195 -15.98 -7.54 2.78
C VAL A 195 -16.36 -8.14 1.43
N ILE A 196 -16.12 -7.39 0.36
CA ILE A 196 -16.60 -7.70 -0.99
C ILE A 196 -15.46 -7.66 -2.01
N TRP A 197 -15.60 -8.41 -3.08
CA TRP A 197 -14.72 -8.30 -4.23
C TRP A 197 -15.02 -7.01 -5.01
N GLY A 198 -13.97 -6.34 -5.51
CA GLY A 198 -14.12 -5.18 -6.37
C GLY A 198 -12.81 -4.78 -7.05
N ASP A 199 -12.96 -4.15 -8.22
CA ASP A 199 -11.86 -3.61 -9.03
C ASP A 199 -11.81 -2.09 -8.90
N ILE A 200 -10.69 -1.56 -8.44
CA ILE A 200 -10.44 -0.10 -8.35
C ILE A 200 -10.58 0.60 -9.71
N GLY A 201 -10.34 -0.11 -10.81
CA GLY A 201 -10.50 0.40 -12.18
C GLY A 201 -11.96 0.58 -12.60
N ASN A 202 -12.94 0.03 -11.85
CA ASN A 202 -14.36 0.06 -12.19
C ASN A 202 -15.27 0.48 -11.02
N PRO A 203 -15.18 1.74 -10.57
CA PRO A 203 -16.00 2.24 -9.45
C PRO A 203 -17.51 2.20 -9.74
N LYS A 204 -17.90 2.30 -11.00
CA LYS A 204 -19.31 2.23 -11.39
C LYS A 204 -19.93 0.87 -11.05
N ALA A 205 -19.28 -0.22 -11.45
CA ALA A 205 -19.75 -1.57 -11.13
C ALA A 205 -19.80 -1.80 -9.62
N MET A 206 -18.79 -1.31 -8.88
CA MET A 206 -18.76 -1.39 -7.42
C MET A 206 -19.93 -0.61 -6.79
N SER A 207 -20.22 0.59 -7.28
CA SER A 207 -21.36 1.39 -6.82
C SER A 207 -22.71 0.71 -7.08
N GLU A 208 -22.90 0.15 -8.28
CA GLU A 208 -24.10 -0.58 -8.65
C GLU A 208 -24.30 -1.83 -7.79
N ASP A 209 -23.24 -2.58 -7.52
CA ASP A 209 -23.26 -3.76 -6.67
C ASP A 209 -23.60 -3.42 -5.21
N LEU A 210 -22.99 -2.37 -4.65
CA LEU A 210 -23.28 -1.90 -3.30
C LEU A 210 -24.74 -1.45 -3.16
N GLN A 211 -25.22 -0.69 -4.14
CA GLN A 211 -26.60 -0.22 -4.15
C GLN A 211 -27.59 -1.40 -4.29
N LYS A 212 -27.35 -2.30 -5.23
CA LYS A 212 -28.25 -3.42 -5.51
C LYS A 212 -28.31 -4.46 -4.39
N LYS A 213 -27.15 -4.82 -3.83
CA LYS A 213 -27.04 -5.90 -2.83
C LYS A 213 -27.34 -5.42 -1.41
N TYR A 214 -27.04 -4.15 -1.11
CA TYR A 214 -27.06 -3.68 0.27
C TYR A 214 -27.79 -2.35 0.47
N GLY A 215 -28.25 -1.69 -0.60
CA GLY A 215 -28.89 -0.38 -0.50
C GLY A 215 -27.91 0.75 -0.10
N ILE A 216 -26.61 0.53 -0.29
CA ILE A 216 -25.56 1.48 0.11
C ILE A 216 -25.16 2.33 -1.09
N ASN A 217 -25.22 3.64 -0.92
CA ASN A 217 -24.73 4.58 -1.92
C ASN A 217 -23.22 4.85 -1.66
N LEU A 218 -22.39 4.57 -2.66
CA LEU A 218 -20.94 4.74 -2.58
C LEU A 218 -20.53 6.19 -2.25
N SER A 219 -21.26 7.19 -2.75
CA SER A 219 -20.98 8.60 -2.49
C SER A 219 -21.32 9.07 -1.06
N ASP A 220 -22.03 8.25 -0.28
CA ASP A 220 -22.31 8.54 1.14
C ASP A 220 -21.19 8.09 2.09
N LEU A 221 -20.13 7.46 1.55
CA LEU A 221 -19.02 6.93 2.32
C LEU A 221 -17.76 7.80 2.16
N LEU A 222 -16.92 7.84 3.20
CA LEU A 222 -15.54 8.25 3.06
C LEU A 222 -14.78 7.15 2.31
N ASN A 223 -14.20 7.48 1.17
CA ASN A 223 -13.36 6.56 0.45
C ASN A 223 -11.93 6.64 0.97
N VAL A 224 -11.33 5.49 1.29
CA VAL A 224 -9.95 5.43 1.76
C VAL A 224 -9.15 4.42 0.96
N ARG A 225 -7.85 4.66 0.80
CA ARG A 225 -6.92 3.78 0.10
C ARG A 225 -5.53 3.90 0.68
N THR A 226 -4.82 2.78 0.73
CA THR A 226 -3.44 2.74 1.18
C THR A 226 -2.59 2.01 0.15
N PHE A 227 -1.68 2.74 -0.50
CA PHE A 227 -0.69 2.20 -1.44
C PHE A 227 -1.30 1.34 -2.56
N LEU A 228 -2.34 1.85 -3.20
CA LEU A 228 -3.12 1.07 -4.16
C LEU A 228 -3.13 1.64 -5.58
N ASP A 229 -3.23 2.95 -5.76
CA ASP A 229 -3.48 3.52 -7.09
C ASP A 229 -2.32 3.28 -8.07
N HIS A 230 -1.09 3.15 -7.57
CA HIS A 230 0.05 2.74 -8.38
C HIS A 230 -0.01 1.27 -8.83
N ASN A 231 -0.81 0.43 -8.17
CA ASN A 231 -1.00 -1.00 -8.46
C ASN A 231 -2.22 -1.28 -9.34
N ARG A 232 -2.91 -0.27 -9.84
CA ARG A 232 -4.07 -0.45 -10.72
C ARG A 232 -3.69 -1.26 -11.95
N ILE A 233 -4.63 -2.08 -12.45
CA ILE A 233 -4.45 -2.79 -13.71
C ILE A 233 -4.33 -1.77 -14.84
N TRP A 234 -3.31 -1.92 -15.69
CA TRP A 234 -3.11 -1.05 -16.83
C TRP A 234 -4.32 -1.08 -17.77
N GLN A 235 -4.81 0.11 -18.05
CA GLN A 235 -5.78 0.36 -19.10
C GLN A 235 -5.22 1.49 -19.96
N GLU A 236 -5.07 1.21 -21.24
CA GLU A 236 -4.66 2.25 -22.17
C GLU A 236 -5.68 3.39 -22.14
N PRO A 237 -5.25 4.62 -21.92
CA PRO A 237 -6.18 5.74 -21.85
C PRO A 237 -6.87 5.95 -23.18
N ALA A 238 -8.12 6.42 -23.14
CA ALA A 238 -8.82 6.86 -24.33
C ALA A 238 -8.02 8.00 -25.00
N PRO A 239 -8.02 8.08 -26.33
CA PRO A 239 -7.36 9.16 -27.05
C PRO A 239 -7.79 10.53 -26.52
N ASN A 240 -6.80 11.40 -26.31
CA ASN A 240 -7.00 12.78 -25.88
C ASN A 240 -6.12 13.68 -26.76
N ASP A 241 -6.74 14.56 -27.52
CA ASP A 241 -6.03 15.49 -28.42
C ASP A 241 -5.21 16.53 -27.63
N ASP A 242 -5.61 16.79 -26.36
CA ASP A 242 -4.94 17.71 -25.44
C ASP A 242 -4.03 16.97 -24.45
N LEU A 243 -3.33 15.93 -24.89
CA LEU A 243 -2.44 15.15 -24.04
C LEU A 243 -1.38 16.04 -23.40
N THR A 244 -1.46 16.22 -22.08
CA THR A 244 -0.50 17.02 -21.33
C THR A 244 0.88 16.36 -21.33
N ILE A 245 1.90 17.10 -21.72
CA ILE A 245 3.30 16.64 -21.59
C ILE A 245 3.65 16.62 -20.12
N THR A 246 4.03 15.45 -19.61
CA THR A 246 4.50 15.26 -18.22
C THR A 246 6.00 15.45 -18.14
N ASN A 247 6.48 15.89 -16.96
CA ASN A 247 7.90 15.87 -16.60
C ASN A 247 8.29 14.60 -15.82
N SER A 248 7.39 13.61 -15.71
CA SER A 248 7.70 12.36 -15.05
C SER A 248 8.85 11.66 -15.76
N THR A 249 9.81 11.20 -14.96
CA THR A 249 10.99 10.45 -15.38
C THR A 249 10.90 8.96 -15.06
N GLY A 250 9.77 8.52 -14.54
CA GLY A 250 9.53 7.13 -14.12
C GLY A 250 9.75 6.12 -15.24
N ALA A 251 10.21 4.95 -14.89
CA ALA A 251 10.43 3.82 -15.80
C ALA A 251 9.21 2.89 -15.76
N TYR A 252 8.17 3.26 -16.50
CA TYR A 252 6.91 2.51 -16.53
C TYR A 252 6.93 1.40 -17.57
N ALA A 253 6.44 0.24 -17.18
CA ALA A 253 6.27 -0.88 -18.09
C ALA A 253 4.97 -1.64 -17.78
N TYR A 254 4.41 -2.29 -18.78
CA TYR A 254 3.33 -3.25 -18.64
C TYR A 254 3.69 -4.51 -19.38
N ARG A 255 3.72 -5.63 -18.69
CA ARG A 255 4.14 -6.94 -19.22
C ARG A 255 5.48 -6.86 -19.97
N GLY A 256 6.43 -6.15 -19.37
CA GLY A 256 7.77 -5.96 -19.93
C GLY A 256 7.88 -4.98 -21.10
N LYS A 257 6.77 -4.39 -21.55
CA LYS A 257 6.78 -3.37 -22.60
C LYS A 257 6.81 -1.98 -21.99
N ARG A 258 7.76 -1.15 -22.41
CA ARG A 258 7.88 0.24 -21.98
C ARG A 258 6.61 1.01 -22.32
N LEU A 259 6.06 1.71 -21.33
CA LEU A 259 4.96 2.64 -21.51
C LEU A 259 5.48 4.08 -21.70
N ASN A 260 4.75 4.87 -22.50
CA ASN A 260 4.98 6.30 -22.61
C ASN A 260 4.50 7.00 -21.32
N ASN A 261 5.35 7.86 -20.74
CA ASN A 261 5.04 8.55 -19.48
C ASN A 261 3.78 9.41 -19.57
N ASN A 262 3.55 10.11 -20.72
CA ASN A 262 2.34 10.88 -20.91
C ASN A 262 1.07 10.02 -20.85
N LEU A 263 1.12 8.80 -21.43
CA LEU A 263 0.00 7.86 -21.36
C LEU A 263 -0.24 7.34 -19.93
N VAL A 264 0.82 7.15 -19.14
CA VAL A 264 0.68 6.73 -17.74
C VAL A 264 0.00 7.80 -16.89
N ILE A 265 0.38 9.07 -17.09
CA ILE A 265 -0.28 10.20 -16.41
C ILE A 265 -1.73 10.35 -16.88
N GLU A 266 -1.99 10.24 -18.19
CA GLU A 266 -3.34 10.30 -18.72
C GLU A 266 -4.22 9.14 -18.20
N SER A 267 -3.68 7.93 -18.13
CA SER A 267 -4.35 6.79 -17.50
C SER A 267 -4.71 7.07 -16.03
N LEU A 268 -3.82 7.72 -15.27
CA LEU A 268 -4.09 8.13 -13.88
C LEU A 268 -5.23 9.15 -13.82
N LYS A 269 -5.20 10.18 -14.68
CA LYS A 269 -6.27 11.20 -14.76
C LYS A 269 -7.63 10.57 -15.07
N GLN A 270 -7.69 9.69 -16.07
CA GLN A 270 -8.92 8.99 -16.42
C GLN A 270 -9.40 8.04 -15.32
N HIS A 271 -8.48 7.41 -14.61
CA HIS A 271 -8.82 6.62 -13.43
C HIS A 271 -9.52 7.47 -12.37
N PHE A 272 -8.97 8.61 -11.98
CA PHE A 272 -9.59 9.48 -10.98
C PHE A 272 -10.86 10.16 -11.47
N ASN A 273 -10.98 10.46 -12.75
CA ASN A 273 -12.24 10.95 -13.33
C ASN A 273 -13.39 9.94 -13.15
N LYS A 274 -13.11 8.63 -13.23
CA LYS A 274 -14.12 7.59 -12.96
C LYS A 274 -14.55 7.60 -11.49
N TRP A 275 -13.65 7.95 -10.56
CA TRP A 275 -13.93 7.98 -9.13
C TRP A 275 -14.58 9.29 -8.66
N LYS A 276 -14.36 10.39 -9.34
CA LYS A 276 -14.82 11.72 -8.95
C LYS A 276 -16.29 11.78 -8.51
N PRO A 277 -17.27 11.15 -9.19
CA PRO A 277 -18.67 11.18 -8.75
C PRO A 277 -18.92 10.57 -7.37
N TYR A 278 -18.05 9.69 -6.92
CA TYR A 278 -18.21 8.92 -5.68
C TYR A 278 -17.44 9.49 -4.49
N ILE A 279 -16.45 10.36 -4.76
CA ILE A 279 -15.57 10.92 -3.73
C ILE A 279 -15.78 12.41 -3.48
N SER A 280 -16.56 13.10 -4.32
CA SER A 280 -16.75 14.55 -4.25
C SER A 280 -17.43 15.04 -2.96
N LYS A 281 -18.21 14.19 -2.30
CA LYS A 281 -18.99 14.61 -1.09
C LYS A 281 -18.15 14.57 0.19
N PHE A 282 -17.51 13.43 0.46
CA PHE A 282 -16.75 13.23 1.70
C PHE A 282 -15.24 13.14 1.48
N GLY A 283 -14.81 13.01 0.24
CA GLY A 283 -13.42 12.98 -0.15
C GLY A 283 -12.86 11.58 -0.35
N LEU A 284 -11.60 11.58 -0.77
CA LEU A 284 -10.73 10.42 -0.87
C LEU A 284 -9.55 10.64 0.07
N LEU A 285 -9.50 9.88 1.15
CA LEU A 285 -8.32 9.82 2.02
C LEU A 285 -7.33 8.81 1.44
N LEU A 286 -6.20 9.29 1.02
CA LEU A 286 -5.21 8.54 0.27
C LEU A 286 -3.86 8.56 0.96
N ILE A 287 -3.27 7.38 1.17
CA ILE A 287 -1.86 7.18 1.49
C ILE A 287 -1.24 6.53 0.26
N GLU A 288 -0.33 7.25 -0.44
CA GLU A 288 0.21 6.76 -1.70
C GLU A 288 1.72 6.81 -1.75
N LEU A 289 2.27 5.89 -2.57
CA LEU A 289 3.70 5.75 -2.81
C LEU A 289 4.11 6.57 -4.04
N HIS A 290 5.28 7.23 -3.92
CA HIS A 290 5.86 8.04 -4.98
C HIS A 290 7.30 7.65 -5.26
N THR A 291 7.72 7.82 -6.52
CA THR A 291 9.14 7.73 -6.88
C THR A 291 9.84 9.07 -6.73
N SER A 292 11.15 9.06 -6.73
CA SER A 292 12.00 10.25 -6.68
C SER A 292 12.67 10.49 -8.03
N LYS A 293 12.97 11.76 -8.34
CA LYS A 293 13.67 12.11 -9.58
C LYS A 293 15.08 11.50 -9.60
N PRO A 294 15.58 11.04 -10.76
CA PRO A 294 16.87 10.38 -10.89
C PRO A 294 18.04 11.19 -10.31
N GLU A 295 18.01 12.51 -10.43
CA GLU A 295 19.07 13.41 -9.90
C GLU A 295 19.10 13.37 -8.36
N SER A 296 17.92 13.35 -7.71
CA SER A 296 17.81 13.23 -6.26
C SER A 296 18.25 11.84 -5.80
N VAL A 297 17.90 10.79 -6.55
CA VAL A 297 18.33 9.42 -6.28
C VAL A 297 19.86 9.31 -6.40
N ALA A 298 20.44 9.82 -7.47
CA ALA A 298 21.89 9.77 -7.71
C ALA A 298 22.72 10.45 -6.59
N LYS A 299 22.26 11.58 -6.07
CA LYS A 299 22.91 12.30 -4.95
C LYS A 299 22.82 11.56 -3.62
N ASN A 300 21.86 10.65 -3.48
CA ASN A 300 21.52 10.00 -2.21
C ASN A 300 21.64 8.46 -2.25
N ILE A 301 22.34 7.91 -3.23
CA ILE A 301 22.63 6.46 -3.32
C ILE A 301 23.28 5.99 -2.02
N GLY A 302 22.72 4.92 -1.43
CA GLY A 302 23.19 4.35 -0.16
C GLY A 302 22.85 5.15 1.10
N LYS A 303 22.18 6.30 0.98
CA LYS A 303 21.79 7.14 2.12
C LYS A 303 20.31 7.02 2.49
N THR A 304 19.49 6.52 1.59
CA THR A 304 18.05 6.37 1.76
C THR A 304 17.53 5.12 1.08
N ALA A 305 16.48 4.51 1.65
CA ALA A 305 15.80 3.36 1.08
C ALA A 305 15.06 3.70 -0.23
N ALA A 306 14.71 4.96 -0.47
CA ALA A 306 14.03 5.42 -1.67
C ALA A 306 14.79 5.05 -2.97
N THR A 307 16.11 4.93 -2.91
CA THR A 307 16.95 4.61 -4.07
C THR A 307 16.79 3.17 -4.59
N ALA A 308 16.13 2.29 -3.85
CA ALA A 308 15.92 0.88 -4.24
C ALA A 308 14.55 0.63 -4.89
N TYR A 309 13.60 1.55 -4.79
CA TYR A 309 12.22 1.31 -5.24
C TYR A 309 12.11 1.19 -6.75
N ASP A 310 12.75 2.05 -7.53
CA ASP A 310 12.61 2.09 -8.99
C ASP A 310 13.10 0.81 -9.68
N ALA A 311 14.12 0.16 -9.12
CA ALA A 311 14.68 -1.05 -9.71
C ALA A 311 13.70 -2.24 -9.75
N THR A 312 12.71 -2.26 -8.87
CA THR A 312 11.76 -3.38 -8.75
C THR A 312 10.42 -3.10 -9.43
N HIS A 313 9.98 -1.85 -9.52
CA HIS A 313 8.64 -1.51 -9.96
C HIS A 313 8.42 -1.67 -11.47
N GLY A 314 9.42 -1.41 -12.29
CA GLY A 314 9.35 -1.65 -13.73
C GLY A 314 9.10 -3.12 -14.10
N TYR A 315 9.41 -4.06 -13.21
CA TYR A 315 9.17 -5.49 -13.41
C TYR A 315 7.86 -6.00 -12.80
N SER A 316 7.19 -5.20 -11.99
CA SER A 316 5.98 -5.60 -11.25
C SER A 316 4.70 -4.95 -11.76
N ASP A 317 4.75 -4.25 -12.91
CA ASP A 317 3.62 -3.50 -13.49
C ASP A 317 3.01 -2.48 -12.52
N GLN A 318 3.87 -1.80 -11.76
CA GLN A 318 3.47 -0.74 -10.84
C GLN A 318 3.81 0.62 -11.45
N TYR A 319 2.89 1.57 -11.29
CA TYR A 319 2.99 2.91 -11.90
C TYR A 319 3.18 3.95 -10.81
N ILE A 320 4.38 3.94 -10.20
CA ILE A 320 4.74 4.84 -9.11
C ILE A 320 5.23 6.15 -9.73
N ILE A 321 4.47 7.21 -9.49
CA ILE A 321 4.65 8.53 -10.11
C ILE A 321 5.28 9.47 -9.08
N GLU A 322 6.13 10.40 -9.51
CA GLU A 322 6.68 11.45 -8.67
C GLU A 322 5.57 12.27 -8.00
N LEU A 323 5.80 12.69 -6.77
CA LEU A 323 4.78 13.37 -5.96
C LEU A 323 4.21 14.62 -6.67
N ASP A 324 5.07 15.46 -7.25
CA ASP A 324 4.65 16.67 -7.96
C ASP A 324 3.80 16.35 -9.20
N GLU A 325 4.18 15.36 -10.01
CA GLU A 325 3.42 14.94 -11.19
C GLU A 325 2.08 14.29 -10.81
N TYR A 326 2.08 13.52 -9.70
CA TYR A 326 0.85 12.95 -9.15
C TYR A 326 -0.13 14.04 -8.70
N MET A 327 0.35 15.03 -7.94
CA MET A 327 -0.48 16.15 -7.46
C MET A 327 -1.01 16.98 -8.61
N ASN A 328 -0.19 17.26 -9.64
CA ASN A 328 -0.61 17.95 -10.86
C ASN A 328 -1.72 17.18 -11.62
N ALA A 329 -1.59 15.85 -11.70
CA ALA A 329 -2.60 15.00 -12.32
C ALA A 329 -3.93 15.07 -11.57
N MET A 330 -3.91 15.01 -10.22
CA MET A 330 -5.10 15.13 -9.39
C MET A 330 -5.77 16.50 -9.55
N GLU A 331 -5.01 17.57 -9.48
CA GLU A 331 -5.51 18.93 -9.64
C GLU A 331 -6.12 19.16 -11.02
N SER A 332 -5.51 18.61 -12.08
CA SER A 332 -6.01 18.73 -13.45
C SER A 332 -7.39 18.09 -13.66
N VAL A 333 -7.77 17.12 -12.84
CA VAL A 333 -9.11 16.52 -12.86
C VAL A 333 -10.06 17.14 -11.83
N GLY A 334 -9.62 18.23 -11.16
CA GLY A 334 -10.40 18.96 -10.18
C GLY A 334 -10.56 18.23 -8.85
N LEU A 335 -9.55 17.46 -8.44
CA LEU A 335 -9.42 16.88 -7.12
C LEU A 335 -8.32 17.63 -6.39
N HIS A 336 -8.71 18.42 -5.39
CA HIS A 336 -7.80 19.29 -4.67
C HIS A 336 -7.43 18.68 -3.32
N SER A 337 -6.14 18.72 -3.02
CA SER A 337 -5.64 18.31 -1.71
C SER A 337 -5.96 19.39 -0.66
N ASP A 338 -6.47 18.97 0.49
CA ASP A 338 -6.60 19.87 1.63
C ASP A 338 -5.22 20.13 2.25
N LYS A 339 -4.73 21.36 2.11
CA LYS A 339 -3.40 21.77 2.57
C LYS A 339 -3.17 21.54 4.07
N ASN A 340 -4.23 21.54 4.88
CA ASN A 340 -4.13 21.30 6.33
C ASN A 340 -3.89 19.82 6.65
N THR A 341 -4.32 18.93 5.77
CA THR A 341 -4.22 17.49 5.96
C THR A 341 -3.08 16.86 5.17
N PHE A 342 -2.50 17.60 4.22
CA PHE A 342 -1.38 17.11 3.41
C PHE A 342 -0.14 16.84 4.27
N LYS A 343 0.39 15.62 4.15
CA LYS A 343 1.67 15.21 4.75
C LYS A 343 2.49 14.45 3.71
N LYS A 344 3.82 14.51 3.84
CA LYS A 344 4.75 13.73 3.00
C LYS A 344 5.88 13.14 3.83
N PHE A 345 6.42 12.02 3.43
CA PHE A 345 7.42 11.28 4.18
C PHE A 345 8.56 10.77 3.27
N PRO A 346 9.83 11.08 3.63
CA PRO A 346 10.23 12.12 4.59
C PRO A 346 9.71 13.50 4.17
N ASP A 347 9.59 14.43 5.11
CA ASP A 347 9.22 15.82 4.77
C ASP A 347 10.40 16.57 4.14
N SER A 348 10.72 16.17 2.92
CA SER A 348 11.84 16.68 2.11
C SER A 348 11.57 16.46 0.61
N GLU A 349 12.56 16.79 -0.23
CA GLU A 349 12.54 16.48 -1.67
C GLU A 349 12.62 14.96 -1.98
N LEU A 350 12.99 14.14 -0.99
CA LEU A 350 13.07 12.69 -1.09
C LEU A 350 11.78 12.00 -0.62
N ALA A 351 10.67 12.72 -0.58
CA ALA A 351 9.38 12.16 -0.18
C ALA A 351 8.96 11.04 -1.13
N THR A 352 8.73 9.86 -0.56
CA THR A 352 8.25 8.67 -1.26
C THR A 352 6.85 8.24 -0.84
N VAL A 353 6.29 8.88 0.18
CA VAL A 353 4.91 8.64 0.64
C VAL A 353 4.22 9.97 0.85
N SER A 354 2.98 10.09 0.41
CA SER A 354 2.10 11.21 0.76
C SER A 354 0.81 10.75 1.41
N ILE A 355 0.25 11.62 2.24
CA ILE A 355 -1.09 11.50 2.83
C ILE A 355 -1.89 12.71 2.39
N ASN A 356 -3.05 12.46 1.80
CA ASN A 356 -3.93 13.48 1.26
C ASN A 356 -5.39 13.18 1.57
N LEU A 357 -6.18 14.22 1.83
CA LEU A 357 -7.63 14.19 1.71
C LEU A 357 -7.99 15.02 0.48
N PHE A 358 -8.34 14.34 -0.61
CA PHE A 358 -8.78 14.99 -1.85
C PHE A 358 -10.30 15.21 -1.84
N LYS A 359 -10.70 16.38 -2.32
CA LYS A 359 -12.11 16.76 -2.54
C LYS A 359 -12.28 17.45 -3.88
#